data_754225dd7a33012357cb75ecdc2d9593
#
_entry.id   754225dd7a33012357cb75ecdc2d9593
#
_cell.length_a   1.000
_cell.length_b   1.000
_cell.length_c   1.000
_cell.angle_alpha   90.00
_cell.angle_beta   90.00
_cell.angle_gamma   90.00
#
_symmetry.space_group_name_H-M   'P 1'
#
loop_
_entity.id
_entity.type
_entity.pdbx_description
1 polymer ?
#
loop_
_entity_poly.entity_id
_entity_poly.type
_entity_poly.pdbx_seq_one_letter_code
_entity_poly.pdbx_strand_id
1 'polypeptide(L)' 'MWFVFEAEYATENGRANWNKPVPETMVWHGPYRTSAEADAVARARMWAKIDIYAHKARVVDLTAES' A
#
# COMPACT_ATOMS: atom_id res chain seq x y z
N MET A 1 15.27 -1.47 4.88
CA MET A 1 14.28 -0.49 5.28
C MET A 1 12.91 -0.91 4.82
N TRP A 2 11.94 -0.64 5.65
CA TRP A 2 10.58 -1.08 5.38
C TRP A 2 9.72 0.12 5.00
N PHE A 3 8.88 -0.06 4.00
CA PHE A 3 7.99 0.99 3.52
C PHE A 3 6.59 0.44 3.41
N VAL A 4 5.62 1.33 3.31
CA VAL A 4 4.25 0.94 2.99
C VAL A 4 3.89 1.62 1.69
N PHE A 5 3.45 0.84 0.72
CA PHE A 5 2.95 1.35 -0.54
C PHE A 5 1.43 1.29 -0.53
N GLU A 6 0.81 2.43 -0.72
CA GLU A 6 -0.63 2.57 -0.67
C GLU A 6 -1.12 3.13 -1.99
N ALA A 7 -2.21 2.59 -2.52
CA ALA A 7 -2.82 3.09 -3.74
C ALA A 7 -4.24 2.57 -3.89
N GLU A 8 -5.01 3.25 -4.74
CA GLU A 8 -6.24 2.72 -5.23
C GLU A 8 -5.93 2.06 -6.57
N TYR A 9 -6.62 1.00 -6.89
CA TYR A 9 -6.32 0.22 -8.10
C TYR A 9 -7.46 0.31 -9.09
N ALA A 10 -7.13 0.16 -10.36
CA ALA A 10 -8.13 0.20 -11.42
C ALA A 10 -9.13 -0.94 -11.24
N THR A 11 -10.40 -0.65 -11.56
CA THR A 11 -11.45 -1.65 -11.48
C THR A 11 -11.84 -2.02 -12.89
N GLU A 12 -11.82 -3.31 -13.18
CA GLU A 12 -12.16 -3.82 -14.50
C GLU A 12 -13.21 -4.92 -14.34
N ASN A 13 -14.32 -4.77 -15.02
CA ASN A 13 -15.43 -5.74 -14.93
C ASN A 13 -15.87 -5.98 -13.49
N GLY A 14 -15.89 -4.93 -12.69
CA GLY A 14 -16.33 -5.02 -11.29
C GLY A 14 -15.30 -5.61 -10.36
N ARG A 15 -14.08 -5.82 -10.81
CA ARG A 15 -13.01 -6.40 -9.98
C ARG A 15 -11.81 -5.49 -9.98
N ALA A 16 -11.13 -5.41 -8.83
CA ALA A 16 -9.90 -4.64 -8.74
C ALA A 16 -8.79 -5.36 -9.49
N ASN A 17 -8.02 -4.62 -10.28
CA ASN A 17 -6.84 -5.16 -10.92
C ASN A 17 -5.63 -4.74 -10.10
N TRP A 18 -5.11 -5.65 -9.28
CA TRP A 18 -4.02 -5.35 -8.36
C TRP A 18 -2.68 -5.12 -9.05
N ASN A 19 -2.65 -5.21 -10.37
CA ASN A 19 -1.45 -4.89 -11.13
C ASN A 19 -1.51 -3.50 -11.74
N LYS A 20 -2.60 -2.77 -11.53
CA LYS A 20 -2.77 -1.45 -12.11
C LYS A 20 -3.14 -0.40 -11.07
N PRO A 21 -2.15 0.06 -10.29
CA PRO A 21 -2.43 1.15 -9.36
C PRO A 21 -2.70 2.43 -10.12
N VAL A 22 -3.64 3.22 -9.64
CA VAL A 22 -3.96 4.51 -10.24
C VAL A 22 -2.89 5.51 -9.82
N PRO A 23 -2.12 6.07 -10.74
CA PRO A 23 -0.93 6.87 -10.38
C PRO A 23 -1.19 8.01 -9.42
N GLU A 24 -2.31 8.70 -9.56
CA GLU A 24 -2.60 9.84 -8.71
C GLU A 24 -2.83 9.46 -7.26
N THR A 25 -3.09 8.20 -6.99
CA THR A 25 -3.40 7.74 -5.64
C THR A 25 -2.21 7.05 -4.97
N MET A 26 -1.10 6.91 -5.68
CA MET A 26 0.05 6.19 -5.15
C MET A 26 0.75 7.00 -4.08
N VAL A 27 0.94 6.40 -2.90
CA VAL A 27 1.61 7.06 -1.78
C VAL A 27 2.58 6.08 -1.15
N TRP A 28 3.78 6.55 -0.84
CA TRP A 28 4.77 5.77 -0.11
C TRP A 28 4.91 6.34 1.29
N HIS A 29 4.90 5.47 2.27
CA HIS A 29 5.12 5.82 3.67
C HIS A 29 6.40 5.16 4.16
N GLY A 30 7.12 5.82 5.00
CA GLY A 30 8.35 5.29 5.56
C GLY A 30 9.49 6.26 5.38
N PRO A 31 10.70 5.83 5.63
CA PRO A 31 11.11 4.46 5.97
C PRO A 31 10.83 4.09 7.43
N TYR A 32 10.62 2.81 7.66
CA TYR A 32 10.43 2.28 9.01
C TYR A 32 11.56 1.31 9.30
N ARG A 33 11.92 1.18 10.58
CA ARG A 33 13.03 0.32 10.97
C ARG A 33 12.67 -1.14 11.01
N THR A 34 11.43 -1.45 11.31
CA THR A 34 11.01 -2.83 11.46
C THR A 34 9.79 -3.11 10.62
N SER A 35 9.59 -4.37 10.26
CA SER A 35 8.40 -4.76 9.54
C SER A 35 7.16 -4.60 10.39
N ALA A 36 7.30 -4.71 11.72
CA ALA A 36 6.16 -4.55 12.62
C ALA A 36 5.63 -3.13 12.57
N GLU A 37 6.53 -2.13 12.51
CA GLU A 37 6.10 -0.74 12.40
C GLU A 37 5.39 -0.51 11.07
N ALA A 38 5.96 -1.00 9.99
CA ALA A 38 5.36 -0.86 8.67
C ALA A 38 4.00 -1.54 8.61
N ASP A 39 3.90 -2.73 9.20
CA ASP A 39 2.65 -3.47 9.19
C ASP A 39 1.56 -2.70 9.94
N ALA A 40 1.89 -2.09 11.06
CA ALA A 40 0.92 -1.30 11.82
C ALA A 40 0.41 -0.12 10.99
N VAL A 41 1.31 0.54 10.24
CA VAL A 41 0.92 1.64 9.37
C VAL A 41 0.03 1.14 8.24
N ALA A 42 0.40 0.01 7.62
CA ALA A 42 -0.40 -0.54 6.53
C ALA A 42 -1.82 -0.86 6.99
N ARG A 43 -1.95 -1.45 8.17
CA ARG A 43 -3.26 -1.77 8.73
C ARG A 43 -4.07 -0.51 9.01
N ALA A 44 -3.43 0.51 9.58
CA ALA A 44 -4.12 1.77 9.87
C ALA A 44 -4.60 2.44 8.59
N ARG A 45 -3.78 2.39 7.53
CA ARG A 45 -4.17 3.00 6.26
C ARG A 45 -5.31 2.22 5.60
N MET A 46 -5.31 0.91 5.71
CA MET A 46 -6.40 0.11 5.17
C MET A 46 -7.71 0.37 5.92
N TRP A 47 -7.65 0.56 7.24
CA TRP A 47 -8.83 0.90 8.00
C TRP A 47 -9.35 2.29 7.63
N ALA A 48 -8.45 3.25 7.42
CA ALA A 48 -8.83 4.62 7.08
C ALA A 48 -9.58 4.68 5.75
N LYS A 49 -9.36 3.71 4.87
CA LYS A 49 -9.98 3.68 3.55
C LYS A 49 -10.83 2.44 3.36
N ILE A 50 -11.40 1.92 4.43
CA ILE A 50 -12.12 0.65 4.37
C ILE A 50 -13.33 0.70 3.44
N ASP A 51 -13.87 1.89 3.19
CA ASP A 51 -15.01 2.03 2.30
C ASP A 51 -14.62 2.00 0.82
N ILE A 52 -13.35 2.05 0.51
CA ILE A 52 -12.90 2.08 -0.88
C ILE A 52 -12.51 0.67 -1.29
N TYR A 53 -13.33 0.07 -2.15
CA TYR A 53 -13.17 -1.33 -2.55
C TYR A 53 -11.80 -1.65 -3.09
N ALA A 54 -11.26 -0.82 -3.96
CA ALA A 54 -10.01 -1.14 -4.65
C ALA A 54 -8.78 -0.48 -4.02
N HIS A 55 -8.86 -0.13 -2.75
CA HIS A 55 -7.70 0.46 -2.05
C HIS A 55 -6.91 -0.64 -1.35
N LYS A 56 -5.58 -0.52 -1.36
CA LYS A 56 -4.74 -1.46 -0.67
C LYS A 56 -3.46 -0.77 -0.19
N ALA A 57 -3.01 -1.15 0.99
CA ALA A 57 -1.71 -0.73 1.52
C ALA A 57 -0.93 -2.00 1.85
N ARG A 58 0.33 -2.06 1.45
CA ARG A 58 1.13 -3.25 1.69
C ARG A 58 2.54 -2.87 2.12
N VAL A 59 3.16 -3.77 2.86
CA VAL A 59 4.52 -3.60 3.34
C VAL A 59 5.50 -4.03 2.25
N VAL A 60 6.50 -3.19 2.02
CA VAL A 60 7.52 -3.47 1.02
C VAL A 60 8.88 -3.33 1.69
N ASP A 61 9.72 -4.33 1.51
CA ASP A 61 11.08 -4.30 2.03
C ASP A 61 12.01 -3.83 0.91
N LEU A 62 12.51 -2.62 1.04
CA LEU A 62 13.47 -2.07 0.07
C LEU A 62 14.82 -2.02 0.74
N THR A 63 15.53 -3.15 0.74
CA THR A 63 16.85 -3.18 1.31
C THR A 63 17.78 -2.46 0.39
N ALA A 64 18.76 -1.84 0.97
CA ALA A 64 19.71 -1.13 0.19
C ALA A 64 20.74 -1.99 -0.44
N GLU A 65 20.65 -3.27 -0.40
CA GLU A 65 21.56 -4.12 -0.90
C GLU A 65 21.55 -4.06 -2.27
N SER A 66 22.35 -4.10 -2.82
CA SER A 66 22.33 -4.00 -4.24
C SER A 66 23.30 -4.88 -4.88
#